data_8316b997664dc03e23c3ce58375f051e
#
_entry.id   8316b997664dc03e23c3ce58375f051e
#
_cell.length_a   1.000
_cell.length_b   1.000
_cell.length_c   1.000
_cell.angle_alpha   90.00
_cell.angle_beta   90.00
_cell.angle_gamma   90.00
#
_symmetry.space_group_name_H-M   'P 1'
#
loop_
_entity.id
_entity.type
_entity.pdbx_description
1 polymer ?
#
loop_
_entity_poly.entity_id
_entity_poly.type
_entity_poly.pdbx_seq_one_letter_code
_entity_poly.pdbx_strand_id
1 'polypeptide(L)'
;LKIARGINGTADQMIYMVADPDAKTRPVIDFQGLCTGMTIGGDYWYFKGFDVTGSADGQKGLQVSGNHNTLDQIETYHNGNTGLQISRLNVTDTYAEWPSYNLILNCTSYGNADKGYEDADGFAAKLTVGDGNVFDGCIAHHNADDGWDLFAKSATGPIGVITIRNCVSFGNGTLSNGVHYANGDMNGFKLGGSGVGTPHVVLNCLSFNNGATGFT
;
A
#
# COMPACT_ATOMS: atom_id res chain seq x y z
N LEU A 1 0.87 0.98 15.97
CA LEU A 1 0.24 -0.32 16.22
C LEU A 1 1.02 -1.41 15.49
N LYS A 2 1.31 -2.54 16.17
CA LYS A 2 2.10 -3.61 15.54
C LYS A 2 1.55 -5.00 15.88
N ILE A 3 1.28 -5.79 14.84
CA ILE A 3 1.08 -7.23 14.95
C ILE A 3 2.45 -7.87 14.66
N ALA A 4 3.04 -8.54 15.66
CA ALA A 4 4.37 -9.13 15.51
C ALA A 4 4.36 -10.36 14.59
N ARG A 5 5.51 -10.66 13.95
CA ARG A 5 5.73 -11.92 13.25
C ARG A 5 5.50 -13.09 14.22
N GLY A 6 4.83 -14.13 13.76
CA GLY A 6 4.45 -15.29 14.58
C GLY A 6 3.10 -15.19 15.29
N ILE A 7 2.43 -14.05 15.25
CA ILE A 7 1.03 -13.94 15.68
C ILE A 7 0.15 -14.26 14.47
N ASN A 8 -0.02 -15.53 14.19
CA ASN A 8 -0.59 -16.03 12.94
C ASN A 8 -1.92 -16.77 13.16
N GLY A 9 -2.85 -16.60 12.21
CA GLY A 9 -3.92 -17.54 11.96
C GLY A 9 -3.43 -18.74 11.12
N THR A 10 -4.36 -19.44 10.53
CA THR A 10 -4.11 -20.52 9.56
C THR A 10 -5.05 -20.35 8.36
N ALA A 11 -4.83 -21.11 7.29
CA ALA A 11 -5.70 -21.07 6.11
C ALA A 11 -7.16 -21.40 6.44
N ASP A 12 -7.40 -22.28 7.41
CA ASP A 12 -8.74 -22.70 7.83
C ASP A 12 -9.30 -21.85 8.99
N GLN A 13 -8.43 -21.10 9.69
CA GLN A 13 -8.78 -20.29 10.88
C GLN A 13 -8.01 -18.97 10.87
N MET A 14 -8.44 -18.03 10.05
CA MET A 14 -7.89 -16.69 10.04
C MET A 14 -8.18 -15.94 11.35
N ILE A 15 -7.33 -15.00 11.71
CA ILE A 15 -7.58 -14.06 12.81
C ILE A 15 -8.26 -12.82 12.20
N TYR A 16 -9.33 -12.34 12.84
CA TYR A 16 -10.14 -11.24 12.32
C TYR A 16 -9.96 -9.97 13.15
N MET A 17 -9.77 -8.85 12.45
CA MET A 17 -9.90 -7.50 12.97
C MET A 17 -10.87 -6.75 12.06
N VAL A 18 -12.12 -6.68 12.46
CA VAL A 18 -13.19 -6.11 11.63
C VAL A 18 -13.95 -5.03 12.38
N ALA A 19 -14.38 -4.01 11.66
CA ALA A 19 -15.29 -3.02 12.21
C ALA A 19 -16.64 -3.67 12.56
N ASP A 20 -17.26 -3.20 13.62
CA ASP A 20 -18.62 -3.61 13.96
C ASP A 20 -19.56 -3.21 12.81
N PRO A 21 -20.28 -4.16 12.17
CA PRO A 21 -21.18 -3.85 11.07
C PRO A 21 -22.34 -2.93 11.46
N ASP A 22 -22.69 -2.87 12.76
CA ASP A 22 -23.74 -2.01 13.29
C ASP A 22 -23.23 -0.64 13.76
N ALA A 23 -21.92 -0.38 13.64
CA ALA A 23 -21.33 0.90 14.01
C ALA A 23 -21.90 2.04 13.16
N LYS A 24 -22.34 3.13 13.80
CA LYS A 24 -22.88 4.30 13.11
C LYS A 24 -21.82 5.11 12.35
N THR A 25 -20.56 4.95 12.73
CA THR A 25 -19.42 5.63 12.12
C THR A 25 -18.32 4.61 11.87
N ARG A 26 -17.60 4.78 10.77
CA ARG A 26 -16.46 3.96 10.41
C ARG A 26 -15.34 4.17 11.44
N PRO A 27 -14.75 3.11 12.04
CA PRO A 27 -13.65 3.25 12.97
C PRO A 27 -12.40 3.82 12.29
N VAL A 28 -11.67 4.68 12.99
CA VAL A 28 -10.42 5.30 12.50
C VAL A 28 -9.29 5.03 13.49
N ILE A 29 -8.17 4.53 12.99
CA ILE A 29 -6.90 4.44 13.71
C ILE A 29 -6.08 5.65 13.31
N ASP A 30 -6.06 6.69 14.15
CA ASP A 30 -5.35 7.95 13.90
C ASP A 30 -4.06 8.03 14.74
N PHE A 31 -2.93 8.16 14.07
CA PHE A 31 -1.61 8.27 14.69
C PHE A 31 -1.22 9.73 14.99
N GLN A 32 -2.06 10.72 14.63
CA GLN A 32 -1.92 12.14 14.98
C GLN A 32 -0.57 12.79 14.57
N GLY A 33 0.11 12.24 13.56
CA GLY A 33 1.44 12.71 13.14
C GLY A 33 2.57 12.38 14.11
N LEU A 34 2.34 11.56 15.14
CA LEU A 34 3.29 11.39 16.26
C LEU A 34 4.18 10.15 16.15
N CYS A 35 3.78 9.14 15.39
CA CYS A 35 4.50 7.87 15.36
C CYS A 35 4.34 7.11 14.03
N THR A 36 5.02 5.96 13.96
CA THR A 36 4.82 5.01 12.84
C THR A 36 3.39 4.51 12.81
N GLY A 37 2.87 4.26 11.61
CA GLY A 37 1.54 3.72 11.41
C GLY A 37 1.36 2.28 11.91
N MET A 38 0.45 1.55 11.28
CA MET A 38 0.16 0.16 11.60
C MET A 38 1.10 -0.78 10.84
N THR A 39 1.67 -1.79 11.51
CA THR A 39 2.47 -2.85 10.88
C THR A 39 1.85 -4.22 11.13
N ILE A 40 1.65 -4.99 10.07
CA ILE A 40 1.13 -6.36 10.10
C ILE A 40 2.27 -7.31 9.75
N GLY A 41 2.89 -7.93 10.76
CA GLY A 41 3.95 -8.94 10.58
C GLY A 41 3.45 -10.38 10.72
N GLY A 42 2.19 -10.58 11.13
CA GLY A 42 1.56 -11.89 11.24
C GLY A 42 0.96 -12.36 9.91
N ASP A 43 0.68 -13.67 9.81
CA ASP A 43 0.11 -14.31 8.64
C ASP A 43 -1.36 -14.71 8.89
N TYR A 44 -2.14 -14.84 7.80
CA TYR A 44 -3.54 -15.29 7.84
C TYR A 44 -4.45 -14.42 8.71
N TRP A 45 -4.33 -13.09 8.55
CA TRP A 45 -5.24 -12.13 9.14
C TRP A 45 -6.25 -11.62 8.12
N TYR A 46 -7.45 -11.35 8.58
CA TYR A 46 -8.50 -10.67 7.82
C TYR A 46 -8.87 -9.36 8.49
N PHE A 47 -8.62 -8.26 7.80
CA PHE A 47 -8.93 -6.90 8.25
C PHE A 47 -10.07 -6.34 7.43
N LYS A 48 -11.03 -5.66 8.08
CA LYS A 48 -12.14 -5.08 7.32
C LYS A 48 -12.73 -3.84 7.95
N GLY A 49 -12.98 -2.83 7.09
CA GLY A 49 -13.95 -1.78 7.33
C GLY A 49 -13.52 -0.68 8.29
N PHE A 50 -12.23 -0.40 8.44
CA PHE A 50 -11.71 0.71 9.24
C PHE A 50 -10.68 1.54 8.45
N ASP A 51 -10.33 2.71 8.98
CA ASP A 51 -9.40 3.63 8.36
C ASP A 51 -8.09 3.73 9.15
N VAL A 52 -7.02 4.09 8.43
CA VAL A 52 -5.69 4.31 9.00
C VAL A 52 -5.16 5.65 8.51
N THR A 53 -4.85 6.56 9.42
CA THR A 53 -4.46 7.93 9.08
C THR A 53 -3.40 8.50 10.02
N GLY A 54 -2.77 9.59 9.61
CA GLY A 54 -1.96 10.43 10.47
C GLY A 54 -0.64 9.80 10.94
N SER A 55 -0.01 8.91 10.17
CA SER A 55 1.36 8.50 10.47
C SER A 55 2.32 9.70 10.38
N ALA A 56 3.41 9.68 11.17
CA ALA A 56 4.40 10.75 11.15
C ALA A 56 5.10 10.87 9.78
N ASP A 57 5.69 12.03 9.51
CA ASP A 57 6.48 12.29 8.31
C ASP A 57 7.52 11.19 8.04
N GLY A 58 7.62 10.73 6.80
CA GLY A 58 8.46 9.61 6.39
C GLY A 58 7.97 8.22 6.84
N GLN A 59 6.83 8.14 7.52
CA GLN A 59 6.28 6.88 8.03
C GLN A 59 5.04 6.43 7.24
N LYS A 60 5.00 5.15 6.90
CA LYS A 60 3.86 4.55 6.20
C LYS A 60 2.61 4.53 7.07
N GLY A 61 1.43 4.67 6.46
CA GLY A 61 0.16 4.52 7.16
C GLY A 61 -0.04 3.07 7.63
N LEU A 62 0.00 2.13 6.68
CA LEU A 62 -0.15 0.71 6.94
C LEU A 62 0.93 -0.07 6.17
N GLN A 63 1.69 -0.91 6.88
CA GLN A 63 2.68 -1.81 6.29
C GLN A 63 2.27 -3.27 6.47
N VAL A 64 2.15 -4.01 5.36
CA VAL A 64 1.93 -5.46 5.34
C VAL A 64 3.27 -6.14 5.12
N SER A 65 3.67 -6.96 6.09
CA SER A 65 4.95 -7.68 6.10
C SER A 65 4.80 -9.18 6.38
N GLY A 66 3.58 -9.64 6.64
CA GLY A 66 3.23 -11.07 6.74
C GLY A 66 2.64 -11.59 5.43
N ASN A 67 2.20 -12.84 5.45
CA ASN A 67 1.72 -13.57 4.28
C ASN A 67 0.24 -13.95 4.42
N HIS A 68 -0.43 -14.17 3.29
CA HIS A 68 -1.80 -14.68 3.25
C HIS A 68 -2.81 -13.82 4.02
N ASN A 69 -2.55 -12.51 4.14
CA ASN A 69 -3.47 -11.59 4.78
C ASN A 69 -4.48 -11.05 3.75
N THR A 70 -5.69 -10.76 4.21
CA THR A 70 -6.70 -10.05 3.43
C THR A 70 -7.03 -8.73 4.10
N LEU A 71 -6.93 -7.63 3.34
CA LEU A 71 -7.37 -6.31 3.75
C LEU A 71 -8.55 -5.92 2.86
N ASP A 72 -9.74 -5.82 3.44
CA ASP A 72 -10.99 -5.57 2.73
C ASP A 72 -11.61 -4.25 3.18
N GLN A 73 -11.86 -3.33 2.24
CA GLN A 73 -12.48 -2.04 2.54
C GLN A 73 -11.72 -1.24 3.62
N ILE A 74 -10.40 -1.18 3.52
CA ILE A 74 -9.57 -0.31 4.36
C ILE A 74 -9.32 0.99 3.61
N GLU A 75 -9.42 2.13 4.31
CA GLU A 75 -8.97 3.41 3.77
C GLU A 75 -7.68 3.84 4.46
N THR A 76 -6.70 4.32 3.67
CA THR A 76 -5.45 4.88 4.20
C THR A 76 -5.27 6.28 3.64
N TYR A 77 -5.24 7.29 4.51
CA TYR A 77 -5.19 8.68 4.06
C TYR A 77 -4.43 9.60 5.00
N HIS A 78 -3.92 10.71 4.44
CA HIS A 78 -3.16 11.75 5.14
C HIS A 78 -2.02 11.18 6.00
N ASN A 79 -1.34 10.16 5.50
CA ASN A 79 -0.16 9.60 6.12
C ASN A 79 1.10 10.31 5.63
N GLY A 80 2.15 10.31 6.46
CA GLY A 80 3.41 10.99 6.20
C GLY A 80 4.35 10.26 5.22
N ASN A 81 3.90 9.23 4.54
CA ASN A 81 4.54 8.49 3.45
C ASN A 81 3.44 7.64 2.79
N THR A 82 3.80 6.56 2.06
CA THR A 82 2.84 5.65 1.40
C THR A 82 1.68 5.23 2.31
N GLY A 83 0.46 5.31 1.80
CA GLY A 83 -0.75 4.94 2.54
C GLY A 83 -0.74 3.48 2.97
N LEU A 84 -0.64 2.54 2.00
CA LEU A 84 -0.50 1.11 2.26
C LEU A 84 0.69 0.54 1.48
N GLN A 85 1.66 -0.03 2.18
CA GLN A 85 2.84 -0.65 1.57
C GLN A 85 2.97 -2.13 1.95
N ILE A 86 3.21 -2.97 0.95
CA ILE A 86 3.65 -4.35 1.12
C ILE A 86 5.18 -4.36 1.00
N SER A 87 5.91 -4.75 2.06
CA SER A 87 7.36 -4.86 2.07
C SER A 87 7.83 -5.66 3.28
N ARG A 88 9.08 -6.15 3.23
CA ARG A 88 9.68 -6.95 4.33
C ARG A 88 9.57 -6.26 5.68
N LEU A 89 9.54 -7.06 6.75
CA LEU A 89 9.45 -6.57 8.12
C LEU A 89 10.81 -6.07 8.64
N ASN A 90 11.88 -6.84 8.42
CA ASN A 90 13.22 -6.54 8.88
C ASN A 90 14.17 -6.36 7.69
N VAL A 91 15.20 -5.55 7.86
CA VAL A 91 16.20 -5.31 6.80
C VAL A 91 17.01 -6.55 6.44
N THR A 92 17.06 -7.54 7.32
CA THR A 92 17.75 -8.82 7.13
C THR A 92 16.88 -9.89 6.47
N ASP A 93 15.56 -9.65 6.31
CA ASP A 93 14.68 -10.63 5.71
C ASP A 93 15.08 -10.92 4.26
N THR A 94 15.22 -12.21 3.96
CA THR A 94 15.53 -12.73 2.63
C THR A 94 14.30 -12.81 1.75
N TYR A 95 14.45 -13.07 0.45
CA TYR A 95 13.34 -13.22 -0.49
C TYR A 95 12.28 -14.23 0.00
N ALA A 96 12.70 -15.32 0.60
CA ALA A 96 11.79 -16.35 1.14
C ALA A 96 10.93 -15.85 2.33
N GLU A 97 11.34 -14.77 2.96
CA GLU A 97 10.64 -14.15 4.09
C GLU A 97 9.88 -12.89 3.69
N TRP A 98 9.93 -12.50 2.39
CA TRP A 98 9.22 -11.32 1.91
C TRP A 98 7.71 -11.59 1.84
N PRO A 99 6.89 -10.58 2.14
CA PRO A 99 5.43 -10.73 2.18
C PRO A 99 4.86 -11.18 0.84
N SER A 100 4.08 -12.26 0.89
CA SER A 100 3.56 -12.97 -0.28
C SER A 100 2.09 -13.34 -0.09
N TYR A 101 1.37 -13.50 -1.19
CA TYR A 101 -0.01 -14.01 -1.24
C TYR A 101 -1.01 -13.17 -0.42
N ASN A 102 -0.78 -11.87 -0.26
CA ASN A 102 -1.74 -10.97 0.38
C ASN A 102 -2.77 -10.47 -0.64
N LEU A 103 -4.02 -10.29 -0.20
CA LEU A 103 -5.11 -9.72 -0.98
C LEU A 103 -5.50 -8.36 -0.39
N ILE A 104 -5.36 -7.31 -1.20
CA ILE A 104 -5.84 -5.96 -0.91
C ILE A 104 -7.11 -5.76 -1.75
N LEU A 105 -8.26 -5.76 -1.10
CA LEU A 105 -9.58 -5.85 -1.73
C LEU A 105 -10.41 -4.61 -1.43
N ASN A 106 -10.90 -3.93 -2.47
CA ASN A 106 -11.80 -2.76 -2.34
C ASN A 106 -11.28 -1.67 -1.39
N CYS A 107 -9.97 -1.51 -1.31
CA CYS A 107 -9.32 -0.50 -0.46
C CYS A 107 -9.17 0.83 -1.20
N THR A 108 -9.15 1.93 -0.44
CA THR A 108 -8.87 3.26 -0.99
C THR A 108 -7.66 3.87 -0.30
N SER A 109 -6.77 4.52 -1.07
CA SER A 109 -5.60 5.21 -0.52
C SER A 109 -5.44 6.60 -1.13
N TYR A 110 -5.48 7.65 -0.29
CA TYR A 110 -5.52 9.02 -0.80
C TYR A 110 -4.92 10.07 0.12
N GLY A 111 -4.51 11.20 -0.47
CA GLY A 111 -4.04 12.36 0.27
C GLY A 111 -2.79 12.09 1.10
N ASN A 112 -2.04 11.04 0.82
CA ASN A 112 -0.81 10.73 1.51
C ASN A 112 0.31 11.63 0.98
N ALA A 113 1.13 12.18 1.88
CA ALA A 113 2.20 13.10 1.52
C ALA A 113 3.30 13.09 2.59
N ASP A 114 4.53 12.81 2.18
CA ASP A 114 5.72 13.09 2.97
C ASP A 114 6.11 14.55 2.83
N LYS A 115 6.98 15.03 3.68
CA LYS A 115 7.44 16.43 3.69
C LYS A 115 8.22 16.82 2.42
N GLY A 116 8.82 15.84 1.75
CA GLY A 116 9.53 15.99 0.48
C GLY A 116 8.61 15.94 -0.74
N TYR A 117 7.41 15.43 -0.59
CA TYR A 117 6.46 15.15 -1.69
C TYR A 117 7.05 14.26 -2.80
N GLU A 118 7.82 13.23 -2.39
CA GLU A 118 8.59 12.37 -3.30
C GLU A 118 8.30 10.86 -3.13
N ASP A 119 7.91 10.43 -1.90
CA ASP A 119 7.85 9.01 -1.54
C ASP A 119 6.44 8.55 -1.13
N ALA A 120 5.44 9.42 -1.13
CA ALA A 120 4.13 9.12 -0.59
C ALA A 120 3.14 8.65 -1.67
N ASP A 121 3.17 7.34 -1.93
CA ASP A 121 2.24 6.68 -2.83
C ASP A 121 0.88 6.40 -2.18
N GLY A 122 -0.12 6.09 -3.01
CA GLY A 122 -1.35 5.47 -2.52
C GLY A 122 -1.07 4.05 -2.02
N PHE A 123 -0.70 3.18 -2.95
CA PHE A 123 -0.32 1.80 -2.69
C PHE A 123 1.10 1.54 -3.18
N ALA A 124 1.87 0.76 -2.42
CA ALA A 124 3.16 0.28 -2.89
C ALA A 124 3.35 -1.21 -2.61
N ALA A 125 3.92 -1.91 -3.58
CA ALA A 125 4.45 -3.25 -3.41
C ALA A 125 5.86 -3.22 -3.99
N LYS A 126 6.82 -2.66 -3.21
CA LYS A 126 8.11 -2.25 -3.74
C LYS A 126 9.31 -2.76 -2.95
N LEU A 127 10.44 -2.88 -3.63
CA LEU A 127 11.78 -3.21 -3.13
C LEU A 127 11.96 -4.62 -2.57
N THR A 128 11.06 -5.09 -1.73
CA THR A 128 11.23 -6.34 -0.97
C THR A 128 9.88 -7.03 -0.77
N VAL A 129 9.32 -7.50 -1.87
CA VAL A 129 7.98 -8.09 -1.95
C VAL A 129 8.09 -9.44 -2.65
N GLY A 130 7.48 -10.47 -2.08
CA GLY A 130 7.39 -11.80 -2.67
C GLY A 130 6.20 -11.94 -3.63
N ASP A 131 6.00 -13.15 -4.13
CA ASP A 131 5.02 -13.45 -5.17
C ASP A 131 3.56 -13.45 -4.69
N GLY A 132 2.64 -13.34 -5.63
CA GLY A 132 1.22 -13.65 -5.44
C GLY A 132 0.41 -12.60 -4.68
N ASN A 133 0.96 -11.40 -4.43
CA ASN A 133 0.18 -10.30 -3.87
C ASN A 133 -0.78 -9.72 -4.92
N VAL A 134 -2.01 -9.43 -4.51
CA VAL A 134 -3.09 -8.98 -5.39
C VAL A 134 -3.73 -7.71 -4.86
N PHE A 135 -3.89 -6.70 -5.72
CA PHE A 135 -4.78 -5.57 -5.51
C PHE A 135 -6.00 -5.75 -6.40
N ASP A 136 -7.20 -5.77 -5.84
CA ASP A 136 -8.46 -5.98 -6.56
C ASP A 136 -9.52 -4.95 -6.12
N GLY A 137 -10.08 -4.21 -7.08
CA GLY A 137 -11.12 -3.23 -6.82
C GLY A 137 -10.65 -2.00 -6.03
N CYS A 138 -9.35 -1.71 -5.99
CA CYS A 138 -8.78 -0.64 -5.19
C CYS A 138 -8.76 0.71 -5.94
N ILE A 139 -8.74 1.81 -5.16
CA ILE A 139 -8.70 3.18 -5.69
C ILE A 139 -7.55 3.94 -5.03
N ALA A 140 -6.65 4.54 -5.85
CA ALA A 140 -5.63 5.47 -5.38
C ALA A 140 -5.84 6.85 -5.99
N HIS A 141 -5.88 7.90 -5.16
CA HIS A 141 -6.06 9.25 -5.70
C HIS A 141 -5.46 10.35 -4.83
N HIS A 142 -5.04 11.42 -5.47
CA HIS A 142 -4.55 12.63 -4.81
C HIS A 142 -3.42 12.37 -3.80
N ASN A 143 -2.55 11.40 -4.07
CA ASN A 143 -1.32 11.19 -3.32
C ASN A 143 -0.22 12.11 -3.88
N ALA A 144 0.80 12.40 -3.09
CA ALA A 144 1.86 13.32 -3.50
C ALA A 144 2.77 12.72 -4.60
N ASP A 145 2.96 11.41 -4.60
CA ASP A 145 3.75 10.68 -5.59
C ASP A 145 2.84 9.79 -6.45
N ASP A 146 3.06 8.50 -6.53
CA ASP A 146 2.36 7.59 -7.42
C ASP A 146 1.03 7.07 -6.84
N GLY A 147 0.12 6.64 -7.70
CA GLY A 147 -1.06 5.88 -7.24
C GLY A 147 -0.67 4.47 -6.80
N TRP A 148 0.09 3.76 -7.64
CA TRP A 148 0.78 2.50 -7.31
C TRP A 148 2.27 2.62 -7.63
N ASP A 149 3.12 2.14 -6.71
CA ASP A 149 4.56 2.01 -6.93
C ASP A 149 5.03 0.56 -6.72
N LEU A 150 5.48 -0.09 -7.81
CA LEU A 150 6.07 -1.43 -7.83
C LEU A 150 7.59 -1.37 -8.08
N PHE A 151 8.26 -0.36 -7.56
CA PHE A 151 9.67 -0.11 -7.79
C PHE A 151 10.56 -1.26 -7.28
N ALA A 152 11.50 -1.68 -8.12
CA ALA A 152 12.59 -2.58 -7.77
C ALA A 152 13.93 -1.92 -8.10
N LYS A 153 15.01 -2.33 -7.45
CA LYS A 153 16.36 -1.82 -7.71
C LYS A 153 17.41 -2.92 -7.62
N SER A 154 18.53 -2.73 -8.30
CA SER A 154 19.62 -3.73 -8.38
C SER A 154 20.13 -4.19 -7.00
N ALA A 155 20.14 -3.29 -6.00
CA ALA A 155 20.61 -3.62 -4.66
C ALA A 155 19.74 -4.65 -3.92
N THR A 156 18.44 -4.72 -4.22
CA THR A 156 17.50 -5.71 -3.64
C THR A 156 17.12 -6.80 -4.63
N GLY A 157 17.41 -6.62 -5.91
CA GLY A 157 17.02 -7.54 -6.97
C GLY A 157 15.54 -7.39 -7.39
N PRO A 158 15.05 -8.29 -8.24
CA PRO A 158 13.66 -8.31 -8.67
C PRO A 158 12.72 -8.64 -7.51
N ILE A 159 11.53 -8.06 -7.55
CA ILE A 159 10.42 -8.38 -6.64
C ILE A 159 9.55 -9.49 -7.24
N GLY A 160 8.67 -10.06 -6.43
CA GLY A 160 7.70 -11.04 -6.89
C GLY A 160 6.65 -10.47 -7.85
N VAL A 161 5.95 -11.33 -8.55
CA VAL A 161 4.88 -10.92 -9.48
C VAL A 161 3.67 -10.43 -8.70
N ILE A 162 3.24 -9.20 -9.00
CA ILE A 162 2.07 -8.55 -8.43
C ILE A 162 0.95 -8.54 -9.47
N THR A 163 -0.27 -8.80 -9.02
CA THR A 163 -1.48 -8.62 -9.84
C THR A 163 -2.24 -7.40 -9.36
N ILE A 164 -2.56 -6.49 -10.28
CA ILE A 164 -3.44 -5.34 -10.06
C ILE A 164 -4.63 -5.48 -11.01
N ARG A 165 -5.84 -5.55 -10.47
CA ARG A 165 -7.02 -5.71 -11.31
C ARG A 165 -8.22 -4.93 -10.79
N ASN A 166 -9.07 -4.48 -11.73
CA ASN A 166 -10.28 -3.71 -11.41
C ASN A 166 -10.00 -2.44 -10.60
N CYS A 167 -8.81 -1.86 -10.74
CA CYS A 167 -8.34 -0.73 -9.93
C CYS A 167 -8.41 0.59 -10.69
N VAL A 168 -8.50 1.68 -9.94
CA VAL A 168 -8.56 3.05 -10.48
C VAL A 168 -7.50 3.92 -9.84
N SER A 169 -6.75 4.68 -10.65
CA SER A 169 -5.74 5.63 -10.21
C SER A 169 -5.96 7.00 -10.84
N PHE A 170 -6.15 8.04 -10.04
CA PHE A 170 -6.36 9.38 -10.58
C PHE A 170 -5.89 10.50 -9.66
N GLY A 171 -5.53 11.65 -10.27
CA GLY A 171 -5.21 12.87 -9.55
C GLY A 171 -3.94 12.82 -8.70
N ASN A 172 -3.10 11.78 -8.83
CA ASN A 172 -1.85 11.68 -8.08
C ASN A 172 -0.83 12.71 -8.59
N GLY A 173 0.05 13.20 -7.71
CA GLY A 173 0.91 14.36 -7.92
C GLY A 173 0.24 15.69 -7.52
N THR A 174 -1.05 15.69 -7.18
CA THR A 174 -1.76 16.87 -6.70
C THR A 174 -2.70 16.47 -5.57
N LEU A 175 -2.48 17.01 -4.39
CA LEU A 175 -3.33 16.73 -3.23
C LEU A 175 -4.74 17.32 -3.42
N SER A 176 -5.72 16.80 -2.72
CA SER A 176 -7.13 17.25 -2.83
C SER A 176 -7.37 18.73 -2.49
N ASN A 177 -6.44 19.35 -1.75
CA ASN A 177 -6.44 20.79 -1.48
C ASN A 177 -5.81 21.63 -2.62
N GLY A 178 -5.44 21.01 -3.74
CA GLY A 178 -4.82 21.66 -4.91
C GLY A 178 -3.31 21.85 -4.80
N VAL A 179 -2.66 21.41 -3.73
CA VAL A 179 -1.19 21.48 -3.60
C VAL A 179 -0.55 20.49 -4.56
N HIS A 180 0.33 21.00 -5.40
CA HIS A 180 1.09 20.24 -6.39
C HIS A 180 2.58 20.51 -6.19
N TYR A 181 3.38 19.46 -6.14
CA TYR A 181 4.83 19.53 -6.06
C TYR A 181 5.43 18.59 -7.11
N ALA A 182 6.41 19.09 -7.86
CA ALA A 182 7.04 18.36 -8.97
C ALA A 182 8.21 17.46 -8.51
N ASN A 183 8.23 17.00 -7.25
CA ASN A 183 9.32 16.17 -6.75
C ASN A 183 9.05 14.68 -6.95
N GLY A 184 7.77 14.26 -6.87
CA GLY A 184 7.36 12.88 -7.09
C GLY A 184 7.32 12.49 -8.57
N ASP A 185 7.19 11.20 -8.84
CA ASP A 185 7.03 10.66 -10.20
C ASP A 185 5.59 10.84 -10.73
N MET A 186 4.60 10.95 -9.84
CA MET A 186 3.21 11.32 -10.10
C MET A 186 2.48 10.45 -11.13
N ASN A 187 2.84 9.18 -11.20
CA ASN A 187 2.21 8.23 -12.12
C ASN A 187 0.90 7.66 -11.55
N GLY A 188 0.06 7.14 -12.43
CA GLY A 188 -1.06 6.32 -12.01
C GLY A 188 -0.60 4.96 -11.48
N PHE A 189 0.07 4.20 -12.33
CA PHE A 189 0.63 2.88 -12.03
C PHE A 189 2.08 2.83 -12.49
N LYS A 190 3.01 2.90 -11.54
CA LYS A 190 4.45 2.69 -11.78
C LYS A 190 4.77 1.22 -11.57
N LEU A 191 5.05 0.51 -12.67
CA LEU A 191 5.12 -0.95 -12.73
C LEU A 191 6.54 -1.50 -12.67
N GLY A 192 7.49 -0.70 -12.19
CA GLY A 192 8.89 -1.11 -12.04
C GLY A 192 9.82 0.08 -11.87
N GLY A 193 11.12 -0.14 -12.06
CA GLY A 193 12.12 0.92 -11.99
C GLY A 193 13.55 0.41 -12.05
N SER A 194 14.51 1.32 -12.20
CA SER A 194 15.97 1.04 -12.21
C SER A 194 16.43 -0.09 -13.14
N GLY A 195 15.68 -0.37 -14.21
CA GLY A 195 16.00 -1.45 -15.15
C GLY A 195 15.85 -2.87 -14.59
N VAL A 196 15.22 -3.02 -13.44
CA VAL A 196 14.91 -4.33 -12.84
C VAL A 196 13.45 -4.67 -13.16
N GLY A 197 13.25 -5.51 -14.18
CA GLY A 197 11.92 -5.89 -14.65
C GLY A 197 11.32 -7.05 -13.87
N THR A 198 9.99 -6.98 -13.65
CA THR A 198 9.17 -8.09 -13.18
C THR A 198 7.89 -8.13 -14.04
N PRO A 199 7.43 -9.31 -14.51
CA PRO A 199 6.26 -9.41 -15.37
C PRO A 199 4.96 -9.30 -14.57
N HIS A 200 4.69 -8.11 -14.01
CA HIS A 200 3.45 -7.82 -13.29
C HIS A 200 2.22 -7.98 -14.18
N VAL A 201 1.08 -8.29 -13.57
CA VAL A 201 -0.20 -8.48 -14.29
C VAL A 201 -1.12 -7.31 -13.95
N VAL A 202 -1.52 -6.55 -14.98
CA VAL A 202 -2.47 -5.42 -14.83
C VAL A 202 -3.68 -5.67 -15.72
N LEU A 203 -4.87 -5.77 -15.12
CA LEU A 203 -6.12 -6.14 -15.81
C LEU A 203 -7.26 -5.20 -15.44
N ASN A 204 -8.00 -4.73 -16.43
CA ASN A 204 -9.21 -3.93 -16.22
C ASN A 204 -9.01 -2.75 -15.27
N CYS A 205 -7.90 -2.02 -15.44
CA CYS A 205 -7.54 -0.86 -14.63
C CYS A 205 -7.74 0.45 -15.41
N LEU A 206 -8.07 1.51 -14.69
CA LEU A 206 -8.27 2.84 -15.25
C LEU A 206 -7.29 3.84 -14.62
N SER A 207 -6.64 4.64 -15.45
CA SER A 207 -5.73 5.71 -14.99
C SER A 207 -6.06 7.01 -15.72
N PHE A 208 -6.27 8.11 -14.98
CA PHE A 208 -6.55 9.42 -15.56
C PHE A 208 -6.17 10.58 -14.64
N ASN A 209 -5.89 11.75 -15.23
CA ASN A 209 -5.60 12.98 -14.51
C ASN A 209 -4.47 12.89 -13.47
N ASN A 210 -3.52 11.98 -13.62
CA ASN A 210 -2.30 11.95 -12.81
C ASN A 210 -1.31 12.99 -13.35
N GLY A 211 -0.37 13.42 -12.52
CA GLY A 211 0.61 14.46 -12.88
C GLY A 211 1.58 14.05 -13.99
N ALA A 212 1.82 12.74 -14.18
CA ALA A 212 2.68 12.19 -15.20
C ALA A 212 1.99 11.06 -15.99
N THR A 213 2.59 9.88 -16.04
CA THR A 213 2.15 8.77 -16.90
C THR A 213 1.02 7.96 -16.26
N GLY A 214 0.08 7.47 -17.07
CA GLY A 214 -0.99 6.60 -16.59
C GLY A 214 -0.47 5.23 -16.15
N PHE A 215 0.35 4.60 -17.00
CA PHE A 215 1.02 3.31 -16.76
C PHE A 215 2.46 3.41 -17.26
N THR A 216 3.47 3.06 -16.45
CA THR A 216 4.90 3.12 -16.82
C THR A 216 5.55 1.74 -16.74
#